data_068a662640ccd749e3267de3095f7ad3
#
_entry.id   068a662640ccd749e3267de3095f7ad3
#
_cell.length_a   1.000
_cell.length_b   1.000
_cell.length_c   1.000
_cell.angle_alpha   90.00
_cell.angle_beta   90.00
_cell.angle_gamma   90.00
#
_symmetry.space_group_name_H-M   'P 1'
#
loop_
_entity.id
_entity.type
_entity.pdbx_description
1 polymer ?
#
loop_
_entity_poly.entity_id
_entity_poly.type
_entity_poly.pdbx_seq_one_letter_code
_entity_poly.pdbx_strand_id
1 'polypeptide(L)'
;MKRITTLSFFMLFCWITAFAIPRAEYPRPQFERNAWINLNGEWTYSFDFGGSGLEREWFKSTGFDQKITVPFCPESKLSGVEYKDFINHMWYHRTISIPQDWANKQVLLNFGAVYYKSEIYIDGVFAARHFGGTSSFQVDITPYVKAGQTHNLVVYVESDVRSTHQPSGKQNLQFASYGCNYTRTTGIWQTVWMEAVHPEGLQSVQMIPDIDQQQLIIRPRFYKELGGKLEVTLKDNGKVVSKETVAANSLSTVILPVKKMKTWSPENPFLYDVELRVIDKAGNVVDEVKSYAGMRKVHIEGKKIYLNNQPYYQRLVLDQGFYPDGIWTAPSDEALKKDIQLSMEAGFNGARLHQKVFEERFYYWADKLGYLTWGEASSWGMDCNDIETARNFITEWTEIVERDRNHPSILIWTPTNEEFWPDRVQYPRLMQDLYKLTKAIDPTRPFHGTSGGSHIATDIWTVHNYEQDPAKLKELLYNDGKLMEAPKWEIQLMPKNIGFNGLKYTDQYTFPQYKHDMPYLIDEFGGIKWNPSQQMESAQNTSWGYGEPPHSLEEFYARLEGLVNTVLSLSDHVWGYCYTQLTDVEQEQNGIYYYDRSPKFDMKRIHAIFSKNPETK
;
A
#
# COMPACT_ATOMS: atom_id res chain seq x y z
N MET A 1 -59.03 56.15 -8.17
CA MET A 1 -58.59 54.97 -7.42
C MET A 1 -58.07 53.92 -8.42
N LYS A 2 -56.72 53.82 -8.59
CA LYS A 2 -56.08 52.81 -9.44
C LYS A 2 -55.57 51.69 -8.53
N ARG A 3 -56.06 50.47 -8.74
CA ARG A 3 -55.56 49.27 -8.05
C ARG A 3 -54.30 48.80 -8.77
N ILE A 4 -53.18 48.74 -8.04
CA ILE A 4 -51.91 48.11 -8.47
C ILE A 4 -51.98 46.68 -7.99
N THR A 5 -51.99 45.75 -8.93
CA THR A 5 -51.87 44.30 -8.66
C THR A 5 -50.39 43.91 -8.71
N THR A 6 -49.82 43.61 -7.56
CA THR A 6 -48.43 43.12 -7.43
C THR A 6 -48.42 41.63 -7.72
N LEU A 7 -47.78 41.23 -8.82
CA LEU A 7 -47.53 39.83 -9.17
C LEU A 7 -46.22 39.38 -8.48
N SER A 8 -46.33 38.56 -7.44
CA SER A 8 -45.16 37.96 -6.79
C SER A 8 -44.69 36.75 -7.60
N PHE A 9 -43.52 36.85 -8.21
CA PHE A 9 -42.84 35.75 -8.87
C PHE A 9 -42.07 34.94 -7.80
N PHE A 10 -42.56 33.76 -7.47
CA PHE A 10 -41.84 32.79 -6.65
C PHE A 10 -40.82 32.08 -7.56
N MET A 11 -39.55 32.48 -7.48
CA MET A 11 -38.45 31.69 -8.04
C MET A 11 -38.20 30.47 -7.16
N LEU A 12 -38.61 29.31 -7.63
CA LEU A 12 -38.23 28.02 -7.05
C LEU A 12 -36.77 27.75 -7.36
N PHE A 13 -35.87 28.05 -6.42
CA PHE A 13 -34.47 27.61 -6.49
C PHE A 13 -34.43 26.09 -6.21
N CYS A 14 -34.44 25.28 -7.26
CA CYS A 14 -34.02 23.88 -7.15
C CYS A 14 -32.53 23.87 -6.80
N TRP A 15 -32.21 23.63 -5.54
CA TRP A 15 -30.88 23.26 -5.12
C TRP A 15 -30.59 21.86 -5.67
N ILE A 16 -29.96 21.78 -6.83
CA ILE A 16 -29.31 20.54 -7.27
C ILE A 16 -28.06 20.45 -6.38
N THR A 17 -28.16 19.69 -5.28
CA THR A 17 -26.97 19.22 -4.57
C THR A 17 -26.25 18.26 -5.50
N ALA A 18 -25.33 18.78 -6.30
CA ALA A 18 -24.34 17.94 -6.94
C ALA A 18 -23.53 17.30 -5.82
N PHE A 19 -23.77 16.04 -5.52
CA PHE A 19 -22.88 15.28 -4.63
C PHE A 19 -21.50 15.30 -5.25
N ALA A 20 -20.52 15.83 -4.52
CA ALA A 20 -19.13 15.80 -4.96
C ALA A 20 -18.70 14.34 -5.16
N ILE A 21 -18.01 14.05 -6.26
CA ILE A 21 -17.47 12.73 -6.52
C ILE A 21 -16.49 12.39 -5.38
N PRO A 22 -16.68 11.27 -4.65
CA PRO A 22 -15.75 10.88 -3.61
C PRO A 22 -14.39 10.53 -4.23
N ARG A 23 -13.29 10.90 -3.57
CA ARG A 23 -11.94 10.67 -4.06
C ARG A 23 -11.79 11.17 -5.50
N ALA A 24 -12.04 12.47 -5.67
CA ALA A 24 -12.10 13.12 -6.98
C ALA A 24 -10.72 13.40 -7.60
N GLU A 25 -9.67 13.31 -6.81
CA GLU A 25 -8.28 13.52 -7.22
C GLU A 25 -7.80 12.45 -8.23
N TYR A 26 -6.82 12.84 -9.08
CA TYR A 26 -6.21 11.88 -10.00
C TYR A 26 -5.44 10.79 -9.23
N PRO A 27 -5.72 9.49 -9.45
CA PRO A 27 -5.24 8.43 -8.58
C PRO A 27 -3.76 8.06 -8.74
N ARG A 28 -3.13 8.36 -9.88
CA ARG A 28 -1.73 8.00 -10.22
C ARG A 28 -0.83 9.22 -10.41
N PRO A 29 -0.44 9.95 -9.36
CA PRO A 29 0.29 11.22 -9.48
C PRO A 29 1.66 11.13 -10.18
N GLN A 30 2.27 9.94 -10.20
CA GLN A 30 3.52 9.70 -10.93
C GLN A 30 3.34 9.36 -12.40
N PHE A 31 2.10 9.35 -12.93
CA PHE A 31 1.83 9.03 -14.33
C PHE A 31 0.53 9.70 -14.80
N GLU A 32 0.47 11.04 -14.68
CA GLU A 32 -0.74 11.83 -14.88
C GLU A 32 -0.98 12.16 -16.33
N ARG A 33 -2.22 11.92 -16.80
CA ARG A 33 -2.76 12.32 -18.10
C ARG A 33 -3.96 13.24 -17.95
N ASN A 34 -4.15 14.13 -18.93
CA ASN A 34 -5.29 15.05 -18.93
C ASN A 34 -6.60 14.37 -19.39
N ALA A 35 -6.52 13.35 -20.25
CA ALA A 35 -7.69 12.66 -20.81
C ALA A 35 -8.10 11.49 -19.92
N TRP A 36 -8.81 11.76 -18.83
CA TRP A 36 -9.31 10.76 -17.88
C TRP A 36 -10.70 11.11 -17.34
N ILE A 37 -11.40 10.11 -16.84
CA ILE A 37 -12.72 10.24 -16.22
C ILE A 37 -12.74 9.41 -14.94
N ASN A 38 -13.06 10.05 -13.81
CA ASN A 38 -13.29 9.38 -12.55
C ASN A 38 -14.65 8.65 -12.58
N LEU A 39 -14.65 7.37 -12.23
CA LEU A 39 -15.85 6.54 -12.16
C LEU A 39 -16.32 6.29 -10.71
N ASN A 40 -15.76 6.96 -9.71
CA ASN A 40 -16.26 6.89 -8.34
C ASN A 40 -17.67 7.50 -8.22
N GLY A 41 -18.30 7.26 -7.07
CA GLY A 41 -19.65 7.74 -6.77
C GLY A 41 -20.67 6.62 -6.79
N GLU A 42 -21.91 6.91 -7.18
CA GLU A 42 -23.00 5.94 -7.12
C GLU A 42 -22.86 4.85 -8.19
N TRP A 43 -22.83 3.60 -7.74
CA TRP A 43 -22.99 2.39 -8.55
C TRP A 43 -24.19 1.61 -8.05
N THR A 44 -24.73 0.70 -8.87
CA THR A 44 -25.70 -0.29 -8.40
C THR A 44 -25.01 -1.62 -8.13
N TYR A 45 -25.53 -2.42 -7.19
CA TYR A 45 -24.93 -3.69 -6.82
C TYR A 45 -25.96 -4.73 -6.41
N SER A 46 -25.54 -5.99 -6.38
CA SER A 46 -26.26 -7.11 -5.77
C SER A 46 -25.28 -8.06 -5.09
N PHE A 47 -25.61 -8.51 -3.90
CA PHE A 47 -24.95 -9.68 -3.32
C PHE A 47 -25.44 -10.96 -4.00
N ASP A 48 -24.55 -11.92 -4.16
CA ASP A 48 -24.84 -13.23 -4.76
C ASP A 48 -24.47 -14.36 -3.80
N PHE A 49 -25.16 -14.41 -2.67
CA PHE A 49 -24.86 -15.40 -1.62
C PHE A 49 -24.97 -16.86 -2.08
N GLY A 50 -25.68 -17.11 -3.17
CA GLY A 50 -25.82 -18.44 -3.76
C GLY A 50 -24.78 -18.76 -4.84
N GLY A 51 -23.95 -17.79 -5.26
CA GLY A 51 -22.96 -17.96 -6.33
C GLY A 51 -23.58 -18.26 -7.71
N SER A 52 -24.86 -17.91 -7.91
CA SER A 52 -25.62 -18.28 -9.12
C SER A 52 -25.67 -17.21 -10.20
N GLY A 53 -25.08 -16.04 -9.96
CA GLY A 53 -25.18 -14.90 -10.87
C GLY A 53 -24.57 -15.16 -12.25
N LEU A 54 -23.53 -16.00 -12.36
CA LEU A 54 -22.97 -16.40 -13.66
C LEU A 54 -23.97 -17.25 -14.45
N GLU A 55 -24.61 -18.24 -13.83
CA GLU A 55 -25.65 -19.08 -14.48
C GLU A 55 -26.89 -18.26 -14.87
N ARG A 56 -27.22 -17.24 -14.06
CA ARG A 56 -28.32 -16.30 -14.29
C ARG A 56 -27.96 -15.16 -15.23
N GLU A 57 -26.76 -15.19 -15.79
CA GLU A 57 -26.24 -14.21 -16.74
C GLU A 57 -26.26 -12.75 -16.21
N TRP A 58 -26.02 -12.53 -14.91
CA TRP A 58 -26.00 -11.19 -14.32
C TRP A 58 -24.94 -10.27 -14.95
N PHE A 59 -23.98 -10.82 -15.63
CA PHE A 59 -23.02 -10.05 -16.43
C PHE A 59 -23.65 -9.27 -17.61
N LYS A 60 -24.92 -9.57 -17.98
CA LYS A 60 -25.72 -8.81 -18.96
C LYS A 60 -26.62 -7.75 -18.31
N SER A 61 -26.53 -7.57 -17.00
CA SER A 61 -27.39 -6.63 -16.29
C SER A 61 -27.18 -5.19 -16.77
N THR A 62 -28.26 -4.41 -16.81
CA THR A 62 -28.27 -2.96 -17.06
C THR A 62 -28.48 -2.15 -15.77
N GLY A 63 -28.38 -2.81 -14.62
CA GLY A 63 -28.51 -2.25 -13.28
C GLY A 63 -28.96 -3.28 -12.25
N PHE A 64 -28.73 -3.00 -10.98
CA PHE A 64 -29.21 -3.75 -9.83
C PHE A 64 -30.06 -2.84 -8.95
N ASP A 65 -30.88 -3.42 -8.06
CA ASP A 65 -31.85 -2.66 -7.25
C ASP A 65 -31.20 -1.86 -6.12
N GLN A 66 -30.01 -2.26 -5.66
CA GLN A 66 -29.31 -1.65 -4.54
C GLN A 66 -28.23 -0.68 -5.01
N LYS A 67 -27.91 0.33 -4.18
CA LYS A 67 -26.92 1.37 -4.47
C LYS A 67 -25.76 1.30 -3.50
N ILE A 68 -24.56 1.58 -4.01
CA ILE A 68 -23.32 1.65 -3.24
C ILE A 68 -22.48 2.84 -3.71
N THR A 69 -21.77 3.48 -2.80
CA THR A 69 -20.82 4.55 -3.13
C THR A 69 -19.40 3.98 -3.30
N VAL A 70 -18.94 3.86 -4.55
CA VAL A 70 -17.54 3.49 -4.88
C VAL A 70 -16.65 4.72 -4.66
N PRO A 71 -15.44 4.59 -4.09
CA PRO A 71 -14.65 3.37 -3.91
C PRO A 71 -14.73 2.73 -2.51
N PHE A 72 -15.80 2.91 -1.78
CA PHE A 72 -15.91 2.36 -0.44
C PHE A 72 -16.48 0.94 -0.46
N CYS A 73 -15.82 0.03 0.29
CA CYS A 73 -16.26 -1.37 0.38
C CYS A 73 -17.62 -1.50 1.08
N PRO A 74 -18.43 -2.52 0.76
CA PRO A 74 -19.79 -2.69 1.29
C PRO A 74 -19.86 -2.79 2.82
N GLU A 75 -18.78 -3.20 3.49
CA GLU A 75 -18.71 -3.27 4.95
C GLU A 75 -18.60 -1.88 5.60
N SER A 76 -18.14 -0.88 4.85
CA SER A 76 -17.89 0.48 5.36
C SER A 76 -19.13 1.33 5.42
N LYS A 77 -19.16 2.29 6.35
CA LYS A 77 -20.22 3.29 6.47
C LYS A 77 -20.27 4.22 5.25
N LEU A 78 -19.12 4.61 4.72
CA LEU A 78 -19.03 5.54 3.58
C LEU A 78 -19.55 4.93 2.27
N SER A 79 -19.67 3.61 2.18
CA SER A 79 -20.34 2.94 1.05
C SER A 79 -21.85 3.18 1.02
N GLY A 80 -22.45 3.48 2.18
CA GLY A 80 -23.90 3.55 2.38
C GLY A 80 -24.57 2.19 2.56
N VAL A 81 -23.81 1.09 2.66
CA VAL A 81 -24.31 -0.29 2.77
C VAL A 81 -24.14 -0.84 4.18
N GLU A 82 -22.94 -0.73 4.76
CA GLU A 82 -22.61 -1.18 6.14
C GLU A 82 -22.90 -2.66 6.41
N TYR A 83 -22.74 -3.52 5.42
CA TYR A 83 -22.95 -4.96 5.57
C TYR A 83 -21.67 -5.66 6.03
N LYS A 84 -21.62 -6.12 7.27
CA LYS A 84 -20.40 -6.64 7.93
C LYS A 84 -20.29 -8.17 7.98
N ASP A 85 -21.22 -8.93 7.41
CA ASP A 85 -21.09 -10.38 7.29
C ASP A 85 -20.26 -10.76 6.06
N PHE A 86 -19.99 -12.04 5.87
CA PHE A 86 -19.21 -12.54 4.75
C PHE A 86 -19.92 -12.33 3.41
N ILE A 87 -19.18 -11.79 2.44
CA ILE A 87 -19.65 -11.56 1.08
C ILE A 87 -18.73 -12.33 0.14
N ASN A 88 -19.09 -13.58 -0.19
CA ASN A 88 -18.25 -14.40 -1.04
C ASN A 88 -18.36 -14.01 -2.51
N HIS A 89 -19.54 -13.54 -2.94
CA HIS A 89 -19.79 -13.13 -4.32
C HIS A 89 -20.64 -11.87 -4.34
N MET A 90 -20.24 -10.89 -5.17
CA MET A 90 -21.06 -9.70 -5.42
C MET A 90 -20.88 -9.18 -6.84
N TRP A 91 -21.85 -8.40 -7.28
CA TRP A 91 -21.94 -7.83 -8.61
C TRP A 91 -22.12 -6.33 -8.50
N TYR A 92 -21.34 -5.59 -9.28
CA TYR A 92 -21.47 -4.15 -9.45
C TYR A 92 -21.91 -3.84 -10.87
N HIS A 93 -22.65 -2.75 -11.04
CA HIS A 93 -22.98 -2.19 -12.34
C HIS A 93 -22.84 -0.68 -12.34
N ARG A 94 -22.34 -0.16 -13.47
CA ARG A 94 -22.33 1.26 -13.80
C ARG A 94 -22.47 1.48 -15.29
N THR A 95 -23.28 2.48 -15.70
CA THR A 95 -23.25 2.98 -17.07
C THR A 95 -22.04 3.89 -17.24
N ILE A 96 -21.23 3.63 -18.26
CA ILE A 96 -20.08 4.45 -18.65
C ILE A 96 -20.33 5.13 -19.98
N SER A 97 -19.90 6.37 -20.14
CA SER A 97 -20.02 7.15 -21.39
C SER A 97 -18.62 7.40 -21.95
N ILE A 98 -18.42 7.06 -23.22
CA ILE A 98 -17.16 7.27 -23.90
C ILE A 98 -17.22 8.61 -24.67
N PRO A 99 -16.40 9.61 -24.35
CA PRO A 99 -16.38 10.88 -25.04
C PRO A 99 -16.12 10.73 -26.54
N GLN A 100 -16.72 11.59 -27.36
CA GLN A 100 -16.54 11.57 -28.83
C GLN A 100 -15.09 11.85 -29.25
N ASP A 101 -14.37 12.69 -28.52
CA ASP A 101 -12.96 13.03 -28.75
C ASP A 101 -11.97 11.92 -28.36
N TRP A 102 -12.49 10.80 -27.79
CA TRP A 102 -11.71 9.58 -27.56
C TRP A 102 -11.70 8.63 -28.77
N ALA A 103 -12.33 9.02 -29.88
CA ALA A 103 -12.28 8.25 -31.12
C ALA A 103 -10.82 8.01 -31.56
N ASN A 104 -10.53 6.79 -32.00
CA ASN A 104 -9.20 6.32 -32.43
C ASN A 104 -8.12 6.27 -31.30
N LYS A 105 -8.51 6.40 -30.05
CA LYS A 105 -7.65 6.16 -28.89
C LYS A 105 -7.96 4.80 -28.28
N GLN A 106 -7.01 4.25 -27.53
CA GLN A 106 -7.29 3.15 -26.60
C GLN A 106 -8.05 3.71 -25.41
N VAL A 107 -9.11 3.03 -25.02
CA VAL A 107 -9.88 3.33 -23.81
C VAL A 107 -9.49 2.33 -22.76
N LEU A 108 -8.84 2.80 -21.71
CA LEU A 108 -8.27 1.98 -20.66
C LEU A 108 -9.11 2.16 -19.39
N LEU A 109 -9.70 1.09 -18.91
CA LEU A 109 -10.42 1.03 -17.64
C LEU A 109 -9.43 0.60 -16.55
N ASN A 110 -9.30 1.41 -15.51
CA ASN A 110 -8.34 1.20 -14.44
C ASN A 110 -9.06 1.00 -13.12
N PHE A 111 -8.54 0.09 -12.31
CA PHE A 111 -8.95 -0.17 -10.94
C PHE A 111 -7.75 0.03 -10.01
N GLY A 112 -7.88 0.87 -8.99
CA GLY A 112 -6.86 1.02 -7.96
C GLY A 112 -6.69 -0.26 -7.16
N ALA A 113 -7.78 -0.90 -6.76
CA ALA A 113 -7.79 -2.25 -6.19
C ALA A 113 -9.22 -2.80 -6.09
N VAL A 114 -9.36 -4.13 -6.24
CA VAL A 114 -10.61 -4.88 -6.04
C VAL A 114 -10.31 -6.16 -5.25
N TYR A 115 -10.93 -6.35 -4.10
CA TYR A 115 -10.67 -7.48 -3.22
C TYR A 115 -11.70 -8.59 -3.43
N TYR A 116 -11.41 -9.82 -3.97
CA TYR A 116 -10.08 -10.31 -4.33
C TYR A 116 -9.97 -10.65 -5.81
N LYS A 117 -10.77 -11.63 -6.32
CA LYS A 117 -10.86 -11.98 -7.73
C LYS A 117 -11.94 -11.13 -8.39
N SER A 118 -11.67 -10.58 -9.56
CA SER A 118 -12.63 -9.79 -10.31
C SER A 118 -12.73 -10.22 -11.76
N GLU A 119 -13.94 -10.16 -12.31
CA GLU A 119 -14.21 -10.33 -13.74
C GLU A 119 -14.96 -9.10 -14.26
N ILE A 120 -14.50 -8.59 -15.39
CA ILE A 120 -14.98 -7.35 -15.99
C ILE A 120 -15.75 -7.67 -17.25
N TYR A 121 -16.97 -7.14 -17.36
CA TYR A 121 -17.84 -7.31 -18.52
C TYR A 121 -18.27 -5.96 -19.07
N ILE A 122 -18.28 -5.82 -20.40
CA ILE A 122 -18.80 -4.64 -21.11
C ILE A 122 -19.95 -5.08 -22.00
N ASP A 123 -21.15 -4.52 -21.79
CA ASP A 123 -22.39 -4.92 -22.50
C ASP A 123 -22.61 -6.44 -22.55
N GLY A 124 -22.31 -7.12 -21.42
CA GLY A 124 -22.45 -8.56 -21.28
C GLY A 124 -21.33 -9.39 -21.91
N VAL A 125 -20.29 -8.77 -22.48
CA VAL A 125 -19.14 -9.46 -23.06
C VAL A 125 -17.99 -9.47 -22.05
N PHE A 126 -17.40 -10.63 -21.78
CA PHE A 126 -16.24 -10.78 -20.91
C PHE A 126 -15.03 -10.03 -21.50
N ALA A 127 -14.46 -9.12 -20.72
CA ALA A 127 -13.32 -8.31 -21.12
C ALA A 127 -12.02 -8.76 -20.44
N ALA A 128 -12.03 -9.00 -19.13
CA ALA A 128 -10.84 -9.39 -18.38
C ALA A 128 -11.17 -10.07 -17.07
N ARG A 129 -10.14 -10.72 -16.49
CA ARG A 129 -10.12 -11.25 -15.12
C ARG A 129 -8.84 -10.80 -14.43
N HIS A 130 -8.93 -10.49 -13.14
CA HIS A 130 -7.77 -10.17 -12.31
C HIS A 130 -7.85 -10.92 -10.97
N PHE A 131 -6.69 -11.31 -10.45
CA PHE A 131 -6.48 -11.86 -9.11
C PHE A 131 -5.50 -10.96 -8.38
N GLY A 132 -5.82 -10.60 -7.15
CA GLY A 132 -5.02 -9.72 -6.33
C GLY A 132 -5.88 -8.64 -5.68
N GLY A 133 -5.91 -8.62 -4.34
CA GLY A 133 -6.80 -7.74 -3.59
C GLY A 133 -6.26 -6.33 -3.39
N THR A 134 -4.95 -6.14 -3.59
CA THR A 134 -4.25 -4.91 -3.19
C THR A 134 -3.41 -4.30 -4.31
N SER A 135 -3.30 -4.96 -5.45
CA SER A 135 -2.64 -4.42 -6.64
C SER A 135 -3.60 -3.68 -7.57
N SER A 136 -3.08 -2.69 -8.28
CA SER A 136 -3.81 -1.96 -9.32
C SER A 136 -3.73 -2.70 -10.65
N PHE A 137 -4.81 -2.68 -11.42
CA PHE A 137 -4.83 -3.30 -12.75
C PHE A 137 -5.58 -2.46 -13.78
N GLN A 138 -5.29 -2.73 -15.03
CA GLN A 138 -5.82 -2.02 -16.18
C GLN A 138 -6.41 -2.98 -17.20
N VAL A 139 -7.55 -2.62 -17.78
CA VAL A 139 -8.23 -3.37 -18.83
C VAL A 139 -8.36 -2.50 -20.09
N ASP A 140 -7.85 -2.97 -21.22
CA ASP A 140 -8.12 -2.33 -22.52
C ASP A 140 -9.53 -2.68 -22.98
N ILE A 141 -10.46 -1.74 -22.80
CA ILE A 141 -11.87 -1.91 -23.21
C ILE A 141 -12.16 -1.40 -24.62
N THR A 142 -11.15 -0.93 -25.38
CA THR A 142 -11.29 -0.41 -26.74
C THR A 142 -12.09 -1.33 -27.67
N PRO A 143 -11.90 -2.68 -27.66
CA PRO A 143 -12.63 -3.58 -28.53
C PRO A 143 -14.14 -3.65 -28.24
N TYR A 144 -14.57 -3.23 -27.05
CA TYR A 144 -15.93 -3.39 -26.54
C TYR A 144 -16.74 -2.10 -26.54
N VAL A 145 -16.10 -0.94 -26.75
CA VAL A 145 -16.76 0.37 -26.61
C VAL A 145 -16.65 1.21 -27.90
N LYS A 146 -17.54 2.20 -28.02
CA LYS A 146 -17.53 3.15 -29.15
C LYS A 146 -17.57 4.58 -28.64
N ALA A 147 -16.75 5.45 -29.22
CA ALA A 147 -16.75 6.88 -28.91
C ALA A 147 -18.14 7.50 -29.19
N GLY A 148 -18.60 8.37 -28.30
CA GLY A 148 -19.90 9.01 -28.34
C GLY A 148 -21.06 8.13 -27.87
N GLN A 149 -20.80 6.92 -27.38
CA GLN A 149 -21.83 5.98 -26.88
C GLN A 149 -21.71 5.71 -25.40
N THR A 150 -22.78 5.16 -24.82
CA THR A 150 -22.85 4.65 -23.47
C THR A 150 -22.83 3.14 -23.47
N HIS A 151 -22.19 2.55 -22.46
CA HIS A 151 -22.02 1.11 -22.29
C HIS A 151 -22.31 0.70 -20.86
N ASN A 152 -22.70 -0.57 -20.65
CA ASN A 152 -22.88 -1.15 -19.33
C ASN A 152 -21.57 -1.81 -18.89
N LEU A 153 -20.98 -1.31 -17.82
CA LEU A 153 -19.87 -1.93 -17.12
C LEU A 153 -20.44 -2.79 -15.99
N VAL A 154 -20.16 -4.07 -15.99
CA VAL A 154 -20.47 -4.99 -14.89
C VAL A 154 -19.17 -5.57 -14.35
N VAL A 155 -19.04 -5.57 -13.03
CA VAL A 155 -17.90 -6.13 -12.30
C VAL A 155 -18.42 -7.24 -11.38
N TYR A 156 -17.99 -8.46 -11.62
CA TYR A 156 -18.18 -9.59 -10.71
C TYR A 156 -16.98 -9.69 -9.77
N VAL A 157 -17.25 -9.92 -8.50
CA VAL A 157 -16.22 -10.09 -7.46
C VAL A 157 -16.46 -11.38 -6.69
N GLU A 158 -15.39 -12.12 -6.48
CA GLU A 158 -15.32 -13.29 -5.63
C GLU A 158 -14.24 -13.09 -4.56
N SER A 159 -14.59 -13.31 -3.28
CA SER A 159 -13.67 -13.16 -2.15
C SER A 159 -14.05 -14.11 -1.02
N ASP A 160 -13.13 -14.97 -0.62
CA ASP A 160 -13.26 -15.79 0.58
C ASP A 160 -11.98 -15.76 1.40
N VAL A 161 -11.91 -14.83 2.35
CA VAL A 161 -10.75 -14.66 3.26
C VAL A 161 -10.47 -15.90 4.12
N ARG A 162 -11.39 -16.86 4.20
CA ARG A 162 -11.26 -18.12 4.95
C ARG A 162 -10.77 -19.28 4.11
N SER A 163 -10.67 -19.10 2.78
CA SER A 163 -10.30 -20.18 1.85
C SER A 163 -8.83 -20.61 1.95
N THR A 164 -7.97 -19.81 2.55
CA THR A 164 -6.50 -19.93 2.56
C THR A 164 -5.83 -19.80 1.17
N HIS A 165 -6.61 -19.56 0.11
CA HIS A 165 -6.13 -19.37 -1.25
C HIS A 165 -5.92 -17.90 -1.64
N GLN A 166 -6.20 -16.99 -0.73
CA GLN A 166 -5.97 -15.55 -0.86
C GLN A 166 -5.45 -14.97 0.44
N PRO A 167 -4.63 -13.90 0.41
CA PRO A 167 -4.24 -13.21 1.63
C PRO A 167 -5.46 -12.61 2.33
N SER A 168 -5.53 -12.64 3.64
CA SER A 168 -6.50 -11.87 4.42
C SER A 168 -5.90 -10.59 5.01
N GLY A 169 -4.57 -10.58 5.22
CA GLY A 169 -3.94 -9.53 6.01
C GLY A 169 -4.56 -9.46 7.40
N LYS A 170 -4.86 -8.26 7.87
CA LYS A 170 -5.51 -8.04 9.17
C LYS A 170 -7.05 -8.14 9.13
N GLN A 171 -7.64 -8.64 8.05
CA GLN A 171 -9.07 -8.87 7.97
C GLN A 171 -9.47 -10.08 8.83
N ASN A 172 -10.55 -9.95 9.59
CA ASN A 172 -10.97 -11.01 10.50
C ASN A 172 -11.59 -12.21 9.76
N LEU A 173 -11.40 -13.39 10.33
CA LEU A 173 -11.94 -14.66 9.84
C LEU A 173 -13.23 -15.09 10.58
N GLN A 174 -13.72 -14.25 11.49
CA GLN A 174 -14.95 -14.43 12.25
C GLN A 174 -15.97 -13.35 11.86
N PHE A 175 -17.18 -13.45 12.37
CA PHE A 175 -18.21 -12.43 12.10
C PHE A 175 -17.81 -11.06 12.63
N ALA A 176 -17.36 -10.98 13.89
CA ALA A 176 -16.88 -9.75 14.52
C ALA A 176 -15.35 -9.70 14.57
N SER A 177 -14.81 -8.51 14.56
CA SER A 177 -13.38 -8.26 14.77
C SER A 177 -12.91 -8.75 16.16
N TYR A 178 -11.65 -9.20 16.24
CA TYR A 178 -11.06 -9.73 17.47
C TYR A 178 -9.55 -9.59 17.49
N GLY A 179 -8.94 -9.43 18.66
CA GLY A 179 -7.48 -9.31 18.82
C GLY A 179 -6.92 -8.22 17.91
N CYS A 180 -6.01 -8.59 17.02
CA CYS A 180 -5.41 -7.73 16.00
C CYS A 180 -5.97 -8.00 14.60
N ASN A 181 -7.22 -8.47 14.49
CA ASN A 181 -7.94 -8.66 13.22
C ASN A 181 -9.20 -7.81 13.21
N TYR A 182 -9.45 -7.13 12.09
CA TYR A 182 -10.43 -6.04 11.99
C TYR A 182 -11.49 -6.33 10.93
N THR A 183 -12.47 -5.43 10.81
CA THR A 183 -13.54 -5.54 9.81
C THR A 183 -12.97 -5.72 8.40
N ARG A 184 -13.61 -6.62 7.64
CA ARG A 184 -13.21 -7.00 6.28
C ARG A 184 -13.41 -5.89 5.26
N THR A 185 -12.79 -6.09 4.11
CA THR A 185 -12.95 -5.29 2.89
C THR A 185 -13.23 -6.24 1.73
N THR A 186 -14.36 -6.09 1.06
CA THR A 186 -14.74 -6.88 -0.12
C THR A 186 -14.97 -5.98 -1.33
N GLY A 187 -14.61 -6.44 -2.51
CA GLY A 187 -14.89 -5.74 -3.75
C GLY A 187 -14.04 -4.50 -4.00
N ILE A 188 -14.63 -3.52 -4.67
CA ILE A 188 -13.94 -2.29 -5.07
C ILE A 188 -13.68 -1.44 -3.81
N TRP A 189 -12.39 -1.14 -3.53
CA TRP A 189 -12.01 -0.33 -2.38
C TRP A 189 -11.01 0.81 -2.69
N GLN A 190 -10.58 0.93 -3.96
CA GLN A 190 -9.84 2.09 -4.46
C GLN A 190 -10.48 2.64 -5.73
N THR A 191 -10.10 3.86 -6.10
CA THR A 191 -10.66 4.59 -7.26
C THR A 191 -10.73 3.75 -8.53
N VAL A 192 -11.84 3.87 -9.24
CA VAL A 192 -12.03 3.36 -10.60
C VAL A 192 -12.06 4.53 -11.57
N TRP A 193 -11.32 4.44 -12.70
CA TRP A 193 -11.26 5.52 -13.69
C TRP A 193 -11.00 5.00 -15.10
N MET A 194 -11.30 5.81 -16.09
CA MET A 194 -10.93 5.55 -17.47
C MET A 194 -9.92 6.59 -17.97
N GLU A 195 -9.03 6.16 -18.87
CA GLU A 195 -8.11 7.02 -19.61
C GLU A 195 -8.21 6.76 -21.10
N ALA A 196 -8.00 7.83 -21.90
CA ALA A 196 -7.87 7.70 -23.34
C ALA A 196 -6.41 7.92 -23.75
N VAL A 197 -5.78 6.90 -24.31
CA VAL A 197 -4.37 6.90 -24.66
C VAL A 197 -4.18 6.62 -26.16
N HIS A 198 -3.27 7.33 -26.80
CA HIS A 198 -2.90 7.01 -28.18
C HIS A 198 -2.31 5.59 -28.26
N PRO A 199 -2.57 4.80 -29.32
CA PRO A 199 -2.00 3.46 -29.45
C PRO A 199 -0.47 3.40 -29.34
N GLU A 200 0.25 4.44 -29.72
CA GLU A 200 1.70 4.58 -29.55
C GLU A 200 2.10 5.21 -28.20
N GLY A 201 1.15 5.45 -27.30
CA GLY A 201 1.40 6.08 -26.02
C GLY A 201 2.24 5.23 -25.06
N LEU A 202 2.72 5.88 -24.01
CA LEU A 202 3.46 5.22 -22.92
C LEU A 202 2.53 4.32 -22.12
N GLN A 203 2.96 3.08 -21.86
CA GLN A 203 2.31 2.19 -20.92
C GLN A 203 2.81 2.44 -19.50
N SER A 204 4.12 2.57 -19.32
CA SER A 204 4.76 2.83 -18.04
C SER A 204 6.18 3.36 -18.23
N VAL A 205 6.77 3.85 -17.16
CA VAL A 205 8.20 4.18 -17.10
C VAL A 205 8.80 3.65 -15.79
N GLN A 206 10.04 3.18 -15.86
CA GLN A 206 10.86 2.97 -14.68
C GLN A 206 11.84 4.14 -14.56
N MET A 207 11.87 4.79 -13.42
CA MET A 207 12.79 5.87 -13.09
C MET A 207 13.83 5.39 -12.06
N ILE A 208 15.09 5.45 -12.43
CA ILE A 208 16.20 4.98 -11.59
C ILE A 208 17.11 6.17 -11.32
N PRO A 209 17.06 6.75 -10.11
CA PRO A 209 18.00 7.80 -9.73
C PRO A 209 19.38 7.19 -9.45
N ASP A 210 20.39 7.72 -10.12
CA ASP A 210 21.79 7.37 -9.91
C ASP A 210 22.52 8.62 -9.38
N ILE A 211 22.61 8.72 -8.06
CA ILE A 211 23.21 9.91 -7.43
C ILE A 211 24.74 9.90 -7.56
N ASP A 212 25.36 8.73 -7.70
CA ASP A 212 26.81 8.61 -7.81
C ASP A 212 27.30 9.12 -9.17
N GLN A 213 26.53 8.88 -10.25
CA GLN A 213 26.78 9.39 -11.59
C GLN A 213 26.06 10.71 -11.89
N GLN A 214 25.29 11.25 -10.93
CA GLN A 214 24.49 12.46 -11.06
C GLN A 214 23.55 12.43 -12.29
N GLN A 215 22.76 11.39 -12.42
CA GLN A 215 21.85 11.20 -13.55
C GLN A 215 20.54 10.54 -13.12
N LEU A 216 19.46 10.83 -13.85
CA LEU A 216 18.21 10.08 -13.78
C LEU A 216 18.10 9.20 -15.04
N ILE A 217 17.93 7.90 -14.84
CA ILE A 217 17.76 6.92 -15.90
C ILE A 217 16.28 6.60 -16.02
N ILE A 218 15.72 6.68 -17.23
CA ILE A 218 14.32 6.35 -17.52
C ILE A 218 14.26 5.24 -18.57
N ARG A 219 13.51 4.18 -18.26
CA ARG A 219 13.22 3.07 -19.15
C ARG A 219 11.72 3.05 -19.44
N PRO A 220 11.32 3.41 -20.68
CA PRO A 220 9.93 3.45 -21.09
C PRO A 220 9.40 2.07 -21.51
N ARG A 221 8.08 1.88 -21.36
CA ARG A 221 7.30 0.84 -22.07
C ARG A 221 6.17 1.51 -22.83
N PHE A 222 5.85 1.02 -24.02
CA PHE A 222 4.82 1.54 -24.91
C PHE A 222 3.73 0.50 -25.15
N TYR A 223 2.49 0.94 -25.43
CA TYR A 223 1.43 0.02 -25.86
C TYR A 223 1.72 -0.55 -27.25
N LYS A 224 2.18 0.29 -28.18
CA LYS A 224 2.65 -0.12 -29.52
C LYS A 224 3.88 0.68 -29.92
N GLU A 225 4.78 0.02 -30.62
CA GLU A 225 6.04 0.61 -31.10
C GLU A 225 5.99 0.80 -32.61
N LEU A 226 5.43 1.90 -33.08
CA LEU A 226 5.29 2.21 -34.51
C LEU A 226 6.42 3.10 -35.04
N GLY A 227 7.37 3.43 -34.19
CA GLY A 227 8.50 4.32 -34.45
C GLY A 227 8.09 5.78 -34.23
N GLY A 228 8.98 6.59 -33.79
CA GLY A 228 8.74 7.96 -33.36
C GLY A 228 9.80 8.30 -32.33
N LYS A 229 9.56 9.27 -31.50
CA LYS A 229 10.51 9.74 -30.46
C LYS A 229 9.84 9.87 -29.13
N LEU A 230 10.60 9.58 -28.08
CA LEU A 230 10.28 9.95 -26.69
C LEU A 230 11.17 11.14 -26.30
N GLU A 231 10.56 12.25 -25.99
CA GLU A 231 11.19 13.42 -25.39
C GLU A 231 10.91 13.42 -23.89
N VAL A 232 11.96 13.55 -23.08
CA VAL A 232 11.86 13.63 -21.63
C VAL A 232 12.52 14.91 -21.15
N THR A 233 11.79 15.68 -20.34
CA THR A 233 12.27 16.94 -19.75
C THR A 233 12.21 16.84 -18.23
N LEU A 234 13.35 17.09 -17.58
CA LEU A 234 13.48 17.20 -16.12
C LEU A 234 13.53 18.66 -15.72
N LYS A 235 12.72 19.07 -14.74
CA LYS A 235 12.63 20.47 -14.28
C LYS A 235 12.83 20.59 -12.76
N ASP A 236 13.45 21.70 -12.37
CA ASP A 236 13.56 22.18 -10.98
C ASP A 236 12.70 23.45 -10.86
N ASN A 237 11.55 23.36 -10.21
CA ASN A 237 10.61 24.48 -10.04
C ASN A 237 10.31 25.18 -11.39
N GLY A 238 9.96 24.42 -12.41
CA GLY A 238 9.62 24.88 -13.76
C GLY A 238 10.83 25.22 -14.65
N LYS A 239 12.06 25.23 -14.14
CA LYS A 239 13.28 25.45 -14.94
C LYS A 239 13.82 24.13 -15.46
N VAL A 240 14.08 24.05 -16.76
CA VAL A 240 14.67 22.86 -17.39
C VAL A 240 16.08 22.63 -16.83
N VAL A 241 16.29 21.46 -16.23
CA VAL A 241 17.57 20.95 -15.73
C VAL A 241 18.26 20.08 -16.79
N SER A 242 17.48 19.22 -17.42
CA SER A 242 17.95 18.30 -18.44
C SER A 242 16.82 17.97 -19.41
N LYS A 243 17.16 17.71 -20.67
CA LYS A 243 16.20 17.31 -21.70
C LYS A 243 16.88 16.38 -22.68
N GLU A 244 16.28 15.22 -22.93
CA GLU A 244 16.79 14.21 -23.83
C GLU A 244 15.69 13.68 -24.75
N THR A 245 16.10 13.18 -25.91
CA THR A 245 15.19 12.60 -26.89
C THR A 245 15.78 11.31 -27.43
N VAL A 246 15.01 10.24 -27.36
CA VAL A 246 15.39 8.90 -27.86
C VAL A 246 14.34 8.35 -28.82
N ALA A 247 14.63 7.23 -29.47
CA ALA A 247 13.61 6.49 -30.23
C ALA A 247 12.50 5.99 -29.31
N ALA A 248 11.23 6.08 -29.75
CA ALA A 248 10.08 5.56 -29.00
C ALA A 248 9.98 4.04 -29.15
N ASN A 249 10.76 3.32 -28.35
CA ASN A 249 10.67 1.87 -28.20
C ASN A 249 11.11 1.44 -26.78
N SER A 250 10.66 0.27 -26.33
CA SER A 250 10.88 -0.23 -24.96
C SER A 250 12.33 -0.70 -24.69
N LEU A 251 13.20 -0.75 -25.69
CA LEU A 251 14.63 -1.01 -25.54
C LEU A 251 15.42 0.28 -25.30
N SER A 252 14.81 1.45 -25.53
CA SER A 252 15.45 2.74 -25.31
C SER A 252 15.67 3.00 -23.81
N THR A 253 16.78 3.65 -23.52
CA THR A 253 17.09 4.18 -22.19
C THR A 253 17.38 5.67 -22.33
N VAL A 254 16.66 6.49 -21.56
CA VAL A 254 16.90 7.93 -21.47
C VAL A 254 17.83 8.17 -20.29
N ILE A 255 18.92 8.89 -20.50
CA ILE A 255 19.86 9.28 -19.45
C ILE A 255 19.84 10.80 -19.34
N LEU A 256 19.34 11.32 -18.23
CA LEU A 256 19.21 12.75 -17.95
C LEU A 256 20.30 13.19 -16.95
N PRO A 257 21.37 13.86 -17.36
CA PRO A 257 22.36 14.41 -16.44
C PRO A 257 21.74 15.47 -15.52
N VAL A 258 22.04 15.40 -14.22
CA VAL A 258 21.50 16.29 -13.18
C VAL A 258 22.67 17.06 -12.53
N LYS A 259 23.19 18.05 -13.21
CA LYS A 259 24.22 18.94 -12.66
C LYS A 259 23.64 19.74 -11.49
N LYS A 260 24.40 19.89 -10.40
CA LYS A 260 23.94 20.52 -9.13
C LYS A 260 22.69 19.84 -8.58
N MET A 261 22.75 18.52 -8.52
CA MET A 261 21.68 17.67 -8.06
C MET A 261 21.24 18.00 -6.62
N LYS A 262 19.93 18.09 -6.41
CA LYS A 262 19.29 18.12 -5.11
C LYS A 262 18.81 16.72 -4.80
N THR A 263 19.27 16.13 -3.71
CA THR A 263 18.81 14.81 -3.28
C THR A 263 17.52 14.90 -2.49
N TRP A 264 16.69 13.88 -2.62
CA TRP A 264 15.52 13.68 -1.78
C TRP A 264 15.92 13.00 -0.47
N SER A 265 15.48 13.53 0.65
CA SER A 265 15.55 12.90 1.98
C SER A 265 14.39 13.40 2.84
N PRO A 266 14.14 12.82 4.04
CA PRO A 266 13.17 13.37 4.98
C PRO A 266 13.39 14.85 5.32
N GLU A 267 14.62 15.27 5.44
CA GLU A 267 14.99 16.66 5.77
C GLU A 267 14.91 17.59 4.56
N ASN A 268 14.95 17.04 3.35
CA ASN A 268 14.86 17.78 2.08
C ASN A 268 14.06 16.98 1.05
N PRO A 269 12.72 16.94 1.12
CA PRO A 269 11.87 16.14 0.24
C PRO A 269 11.73 16.76 -1.16
N PHE A 270 12.87 17.05 -1.79
CA PHE A 270 12.91 17.72 -3.08
C PHE A 270 12.55 16.75 -4.21
N LEU A 271 11.56 17.13 -5.03
CA LEU A 271 11.12 16.39 -6.19
C LEU A 271 11.32 17.24 -7.45
N TYR A 272 11.89 16.61 -8.47
CA TYR A 272 11.96 17.17 -9.81
C TYR A 272 10.68 16.86 -10.58
N ASP A 273 10.15 17.81 -11.34
CA ASP A 273 9.08 17.53 -12.31
C ASP A 273 9.65 16.78 -13.51
N VAL A 274 8.94 15.77 -13.98
CA VAL A 274 9.28 14.97 -15.17
C VAL A 274 8.16 15.08 -16.18
N GLU A 275 8.45 15.58 -17.37
CA GLU A 275 7.50 15.61 -18.49
C GLU A 275 7.96 14.63 -19.57
N LEU A 276 7.05 13.74 -19.98
CA LEU A 276 7.30 12.74 -21.03
C LEU A 276 6.36 12.99 -22.20
N ARG A 277 6.90 13.14 -23.39
CA ARG A 277 6.13 13.41 -24.63
C ARG A 277 6.48 12.40 -25.70
N VAL A 278 5.49 11.66 -26.16
CA VAL A 278 5.64 10.76 -27.30
C VAL A 278 5.30 11.53 -28.58
N ILE A 279 6.22 11.51 -29.52
CA ILE A 279 6.12 12.22 -30.81
C ILE A 279 6.11 11.16 -31.91
N ASP A 280 5.07 11.15 -32.74
CA ASP A 280 4.91 10.21 -33.83
C ASP A 280 5.92 10.49 -35.00
N LYS A 281 5.91 9.65 -36.01
CA LYS A 281 6.75 9.85 -37.23
C LYS A 281 6.42 11.12 -38.02
N ALA A 282 5.20 11.63 -37.88
CA ALA A 282 4.76 12.87 -38.54
C ALA A 282 5.17 14.13 -37.75
N GLY A 283 5.68 13.98 -36.53
CA GLY A 283 6.10 15.08 -35.68
C GLY A 283 5.00 15.58 -34.71
N ASN A 284 3.87 14.89 -34.61
CA ASN A 284 2.79 15.26 -33.68
C ASN A 284 3.05 14.69 -32.29
N VAL A 285 2.75 15.45 -31.24
CA VAL A 285 2.70 14.93 -29.86
C VAL A 285 1.43 14.11 -29.72
N VAL A 286 1.57 12.81 -29.49
CA VAL A 286 0.46 11.85 -29.43
C VAL A 286 0.15 11.40 -28.01
N ASP A 287 1.12 11.50 -27.08
CA ASP A 287 0.91 11.25 -25.66
C ASP A 287 1.75 12.21 -24.82
N GLU A 288 1.21 12.67 -23.72
CA GLU A 288 1.88 13.57 -22.79
C GLU A 288 1.57 13.12 -21.36
N VAL A 289 2.62 12.80 -20.62
CA VAL A 289 2.54 12.32 -19.23
C VAL A 289 3.32 13.26 -18.34
N LYS A 290 2.69 13.70 -17.26
CA LYS A 290 3.32 14.43 -16.17
C LYS A 290 3.68 13.46 -15.04
N SER A 291 4.87 13.63 -14.48
CA SER A 291 5.41 12.79 -13.42
C SER A 291 6.36 13.61 -12.54
N TYR A 292 6.95 12.95 -11.56
CA TYR A 292 8.01 13.52 -10.72
C TYR A 292 9.01 12.45 -10.32
N ALA A 293 10.22 12.88 -9.91
CA ALA A 293 11.27 11.99 -9.44
C ALA A 293 12.04 12.59 -8.25
N GLY A 294 12.36 11.77 -7.27
CA GLY A 294 13.28 12.10 -6.18
C GLY A 294 14.65 11.48 -6.44
N MET A 295 15.70 12.28 -6.43
CA MET A 295 17.07 11.79 -6.58
C MET A 295 17.56 11.25 -5.24
N ARG A 296 17.57 9.93 -5.08
CA ARG A 296 18.01 9.28 -3.84
C ARG A 296 18.63 7.91 -4.10
N LYS A 297 19.45 7.44 -3.16
CA LYS A 297 20.05 6.10 -3.15
C LYS A 297 19.81 5.47 -1.79
N VAL A 298 19.36 4.21 -1.78
CA VAL A 298 19.30 3.36 -0.59
C VAL A 298 20.23 2.17 -0.80
N HIS A 299 21.09 1.89 0.18
CA HIS A 299 21.95 0.72 0.13
C HIS A 299 22.34 0.26 1.54
N ILE A 300 22.95 -0.90 1.62
CA ILE A 300 23.45 -1.50 2.84
C ILE A 300 24.97 -1.60 2.77
N GLU A 301 25.65 -1.17 3.85
CA GLU A 301 27.06 -1.45 4.07
C GLU A 301 27.23 -2.06 5.47
N GLY A 302 27.60 -3.33 5.50
CA GLY A 302 27.69 -4.09 6.74
C GLY A 302 26.36 -4.07 7.50
N LYS A 303 26.37 -3.60 8.75
CA LYS A 303 25.19 -3.58 9.63
C LYS A 303 24.29 -2.34 9.47
N LYS A 304 24.59 -1.45 8.53
CA LYS A 304 23.92 -0.14 8.44
C LYS A 304 23.18 0.02 7.12
N ILE A 305 22.03 0.68 7.22
CA ILE A 305 21.25 1.15 6.08
C ILE A 305 21.66 2.59 5.81
N TYR A 306 21.91 2.91 4.54
CA TYR A 306 22.35 4.22 4.07
C TYR A 306 21.26 4.85 3.20
N LEU A 307 21.04 6.14 3.40
CA LEU A 307 20.28 7.00 2.52
C LEU A 307 21.22 8.08 1.98
N ASN A 308 21.35 8.19 0.66
CA ASN A 308 22.23 9.15 -0.01
C ASN A 308 23.70 9.09 0.48
N ASN A 309 24.22 7.88 0.63
CA ASN A 309 25.57 7.58 1.10
C ASN A 309 25.85 8.06 2.55
N GLN A 310 24.81 8.30 3.36
CA GLN A 310 24.91 8.59 4.78
C GLN A 310 24.16 7.53 5.59
N PRO A 311 24.71 7.04 6.70
CA PRO A 311 23.98 6.13 7.58
C PRO A 311 22.69 6.80 8.06
N TYR A 312 21.57 6.07 7.98
CA TYR A 312 20.27 6.61 8.35
C TYR A 312 19.53 5.69 9.33
N TYR A 313 19.32 6.19 10.56
CA TYR A 313 18.62 5.44 11.59
C TYR A 313 17.11 5.58 11.43
N GLN A 314 16.39 4.47 11.34
CA GLN A 314 14.96 4.46 11.10
C GLN A 314 14.17 4.38 12.41
N ARG A 315 13.31 5.37 12.64
CA ARG A 315 12.36 5.45 13.75
C ARG A 315 10.96 5.35 13.19
N LEU A 316 10.53 4.12 12.96
CA LEU A 316 9.27 3.85 12.28
C LEU A 316 8.12 3.61 13.25
N VAL A 317 6.91 3.78 12.75
CA VAL A 317 5.68 3.33 13.38
C VAL A 317 4.96 2.34 12.47
N LEU A 318 4.25 1.39 13.05
CA LEU A 318 3.36 0.48 12.34
C LEU A 318 2.08 1.23 11.98
N ASP A 319 1.74 1.29 10.69
CA ASP A 319 0.50 1.88 10.21
C ASP A 319 -0.38 0.81 9.55
N GLN A 320 -1.55 0.58 10.15
CA GLN A 320 -2.53 -0.41 9.65
C GLN A 320 -3.35 0.14 8.46
N GLY A 321 -3.43 1.46 8.31
CA GLY A 321 -4.18 2.11 7.23
C GLY A 321 -5.69 1.85 7.27
N PHE A 322 -6.29 1.68 8.45
CA PHE A 322 -7.73 1.53 8.65
C PHE A 322 -8.36 2.86 9.07
N TYR A 323 -9.58 3.10 8.62
CA TYR A 323 -10.37 4.30 8.90
C TYR A 323 -11.73 3.93 9.50
N PRO A 324 -12.25 4.68 10.50
CA PRO A 324 -13.52 4.33 11.17
C PRO A 324 -14.71 4.19 10.22
N ASP A 325 -14.81 5.07 9.24
CA ASP A 325 -15.94 5.13 8.32
C ASP A 325 -15.68 4.48 6.96
N GLY A 326 -14.41 4.29 6.58
CA GLY A 326 -13.99 3.78 5.27
C GLY A 326 -13.31 2.42 5.26
N ILE A 327 -12.95 1.90 6.43
CA ILE A 327 -12.19 0.66 6.64
C ILE A 327 -10.82 0.77 5.93
N TRP A 328 -10.61 0.12 4.80
CA TRP A 328 -9.36 0.22 4.06
C TRP A 328 -9.25 1.49 3.20
N THR A 329 -10.37 2.12 2.88
CA THR A 329 -10.41 3.31 2.01
C THR A 329 -10.39 4.57 2.85
N ALA A 330 -9.39 5.41 2.65
CA ALA A 330 -9.36 6.72 3.29
C ALA A 330 -10.57 7.59 2.84
N PRO A 331 -11.21 8.33 3.75
CA PRO A 331 -12.38 9.13 3.40
C PRO A 331 -12.06 10.26 2.41
N SER A 332 -10.82 10.71 2.36
CA SER A 332 -10.35 11.76 1.45
C SER A 332 -8.83 11.69 1.24
N ASP A 333 -8.32 12.38 0.23
CA ASP A 333 -6.89 12.55 -0.01
C ASP A 333 -6.18 13.24 1.18
N GLU A 334 -6.84 14.21 1.81
CA GLU A 334 -6.33 14.90 3.00
C GLU A 334 -6.22 13.96 4.22
N ALA A 335 -7.04 12.90 4.30
CA ALA A 335 -6.93 11.91 5.37
C ALA A 335 -5.64 11.10 5.25
N LEU A 336 -5.24 10.71 4.03
CA LEU A 336 -3.96 10.05 3.77
C LEU A 336 -2.77 10.92 4.20
N LYS A 337 -2.81 12.19 3.80
CA LYS A 337 -1.80 13.18 4.18
C LYS A 337 -1.75 13.40 5.69
N LYS A 338 -2.92 13.42 6.34
CA LYS A 338 -3.04 13.64 7.78
C LYS A 338 -2.38 12.52 8.60
N ASP A 339 -2.52 11.25 8.19
CA ASP A 339 -1.89 10.13 8.90
C ASP A 339 -0.35 10.27 8.89
N ILE A 340 0.24 10.67 7.75
CA ILE A 340 1.66 10.98 7.65
C ILE A 340 2.05 12.13 8.59
N GLN A 341 1.28 13.23 8.59
CA GLN A 341 1.54 14.39 9.44
C GLN A 341 1.47 14.03 10.93
N LEU A 342 0.48 13.23 11.34
CA LEU A 342 0.35 12.74 12.71
C LEU A 342 1.55 11.88 13.13
N SER A 343 2.01 11.00 12.25
CA SER A 343 3.20 10.20 12.50
C SER A 343 4.45 11.06 12.70
N MET A 344 4.65 12.05 11.83
CA MET A 344 5.77 13.00 11.95
C MET A 344 5.64 13.88 13.21
N GLU A 345 4.43 14.32 13.56
CA GLU A 345 4.13 15.03 14.80
C GLU A 345 4.47 14.21 16.04
N ALA A 346 4.25 12.90 16.01
CA ALA A 346 4.64 11.98 17.07
C ALA A 346 6.16 11.75 17.19
N GLY A 347 6.98 12.18 16.20
CA GLY A 347 8.44 12.09 16.21
C GLY A 347 9.03 10.95 15.36
N PHE A 348 8.20 10.21 14.61
CA PHE A 348 8.66 9.19 13.68
C PHE A 348 9.18 9.81 12.37
N ASN A 349 10.11 9.13 11.72
CA ASN A 349 10.60 9.53 10.39
C ASN A 349 10.03 8.67 9.25
N GLY A 350 9.17 7.70 9.57
CA GLY A 350 8.53 6.83 8.59
C GLY A 350 7.61 5.78 9.21
N ALA A 351 7.05 4.93 8.37
CA ALA A 351 6.20 3.82 8.77
C ALA A 351 6.53 2.53 8.02
N ARG A 352 6.22 1.42 8.67
CA ARG A 352 5.97 0.15 8.02
C ARG A 352 4.46 0.07 7.74
N LEU A 353 4.10 -0.04 6.45
CA LEU A 353 2.70 -0.03 5.98
C LEU A 353 2.15 -1.46 6.06
N HIS A 354 1.56 -1.79 7.23
CA HIS A 354 1.40 -3.15 7.69
C HIS A 354 0.25 -3.92 7.05
N GLN A 355 0.57 -5.09 6.48
CA GLN A 355 -0.40 -6.09 5.97
C GLN A 355 -1.45 -5.50 5.00
N LYS A 356 -1.10 -4.40 4.33
CA LYS A 356 -1.93 -3.70 3.36
C LYS A 356 -1.05 -2.95 2.37
N VAL A 357 -1.37 -3.00 1.08
CA VAL A 357 -0.75 -2.11 0.10
C VAL A 357 -1.54 -0.82 0.04
N PHE A 358 -0.88 0.26 0.41
CA PHE A 358 -1.51 1.58 0.40
C PHE A 358 -1.71 2.08 -1.03
N GLU A 359 -2.62 3.00 -1.22
CA GLU A 359 -2.87 3.61 -2.52
C GLU A 359 -1.74 4.54 -2.95
N GLU A 360 -1.53 4.72 -4.26
CA GLU A 360 -0.46 5.56 -4.83
C GLU A 360 -0.49 7.00 -4.29
N ARG A 361 -1.66 7.52 -3.91
CA ARG A 361 -1.83 8.83 -3.28
C ARG A 361 -1.16 8.94 -1.91
N PHE A 362 -1.11 7.86 -1.13
CA PHE A 362 -0.37 7.85 0.15
C PHE A 362 1.13 8.04 -0.09
N TYR A 363 1.70 7.27 -1.03
CA TYR A 363 3.12 7.41 -1.39
C TYR A 363 3.44 8.78 -1.98
N TYR A 364 2.51 9.37 -2.76
CA TYR A 364 2.66 10.74 -3.24
C TYR A 364 2.83 11.74 -2.10
N TRP A 365 2.02 11.64 -1.05
CA TRP A 365 2.15 12.50 0.13
C TRP A 365 3.41 12.17 0.93
N ALA A 366 3.80 10.90 1.04
CA ALA A 366 5.05 10.50 1.67
C ALA A 366 6.26 11.09 0.92
N ASP A 367 6.27 11.04 -0.41
CA ASP A 367 7.30 11.64 -1.25
C ASP A 367 7.38 13.16 -1.06
N LYS A 368 6.23 13.83 -0.99
CA LYS A 368 6.12 15.29 -0.83
C LYS A 368 6.52 15.79 0.57
N LEU A 369 6.24 15.02 1.60
CA LEU A 369 6.46 15.40 2.98
C LEU A 369 7.80 14.90 3.54
N GLY A 370 8.52 14.05 2.81
CA GLY A 370 9.77 13.47 3.30
C GLY A 370 9.55 12.34 4.31
N TYR A 371 8.56 11.51 4.11
CA TYR A 371 8.20 10.43 5.02
C TYR A 371 8.65 9.08 4.46
N LEU A 372 9.43 8.33 5.25
CA LEU A 372 9.94 7.03 4.83
C LEU A 372 8.86 5.95 4.91
N THR A 373 8.85 5.02 3.97
CA THR A 373 7.92 3.89 3.99
C THR A 373 8.62 2.57 3.72
N TRP A 374 8.13 1.51 4.34
CA TRP A 374 8.36 0.14 3.91
C TRP A 374 7.12 -0.33 3.16
N GLY A 375 7.30 -0.74 1.90
CA GLY A 375 6.23 -1.27 1.06
C GLY A 375 5.98 -2.73 1.42
N GLU A 376 4.84 -3.01 2.07
CA GLU A 376 4.48 -4.34 2.54
C GLU A 376 3.21 -4.83 1.84
N ALA A 377 3.08 -6.13 1.61
CA ALA A 377 1.86 -6.75 1.13
C ALA A 377 1.07 -7.43 2.26
N SER A 378 -0.20 -7.70 2.00
CA SER A 378 -1.00 -8.62 2.84
C SER A 378 -0.49 -10.03 2.63
N SER A 379 -0.18 -10.77 3.71
CA SER A 379 0.25 -12.16 3.60
C SER A 379 -0.50 -13.12 4.52
N TRP A 380 -0.94 -12.65 5.69
CA TRP A 380 -1.69 -13.50 6.60
C TRP A 380 -2.93 -14.12 5.92
N GLY A 381 -3.28 -15.31 6.36
CA GLY A 381 -4.45 -16.06 5.89
C GLY A 381 -4.24 -16.88 4.64
N MET A 382 -3.17 -16.68 3.87
CA MET A 382 -2.84 -17.52 2.72
C MET A 382 -1.99 -18.73 3.10
N ASP A 383 -2.23 -19.87 2.46
CA ASP A 383 -1.31 -21.01 2.55
C ASP A 383 -0.12 -20.82 1.61
N CYS A 384 0.99 -20.34 2.16
CA CYS A 384 2.25 -20.16 1.43
C CYS A 384 2.84 -21.47 0.85
N ASN A 385 2.29 -22.64 1.25
CA ASN A 385 2.75 -23.94 0.78
C ASN A 385 1.88 -24.50 -0.36
N ASP A 386 0.74 -23.89 -0.64
CA ASP A 386 -0.05 -24.17 -1.83
C ASP A 386 0.56 -23.51 -3.07
N ILE A 387 0.73 -24.29 -4.15
CA ILE A 387 1.42 -23.82 -5.37
C ILE A 387 0.57 -22.78 -6.11
N GLU A 388 -0.75 -22.92 -6.13
CA GLU A 388 -1.64 -22.00 -6.83
C GLU A 388 -1.69 -20.66 -6.09
N THR A 389 -1.85 -20.69 -4.78
CA THR A 389 -1.79 -19.52 -3.90
C THR A 389 -0.46 -18.78 -4.05
N ALA A 390 0.66 -19.50 -4.01
CA ALA A 390 1.99 -18.92 -4.19
C ALA A 390 2.14 -18.24 -5.57
N ARG A 391 1.61 -18.84 -6.65
CA ARG A 391 1.64 -18.25 -7.99
C ARG A 391 0.82 -16.97 -8.08
N ASN A 392 -0.39 -16.97 -7.52
CA ASN A 392 -1.26 -15.79 -7.50
C ASN A 392 -0.60 -14.66 -6.70
N PHE A 393 0.00 -14.97 -5.56
CA PHE A 393 0.71 -13.99 -4.75
C PHE A 393 1.96 -13.42 -5.43
N ILE A 394 2.75 -14.24 -6.15
CA ILE A 394 3.88 -13.76 -6.96
C ILE A 394 3.41 -12.76 -8.02
N THR A 395 2.27 -13.01 -8.66
CA THR A 395 1.69 -12.10 -9.65
C THR A 395 1.30 -10.78 -9.00
N GLU A 396 0.52 -10.82 -7.92
CA GLU A 396 0.11 -9.62 -7.18
C GLU A 396 1.32 -8.82 -6.68
N TRP A 397 2.33 -9.50 -6.10
CA TRP A 397 3.54 -8.85 -5.64
C TRP A 397 4.33 -8.16 -6.77
N THR A 398 4.38 -8.79 -7.95
CA THR A 398 5.00 -8.20 -9.14
C THR A 398 4.33 -6.89 -9.52
N GLU A 399 3.00 -6.87 -9.57
CA GLU A 399 2.20 -5.69 -9.88
C GLU A 399 2.42 -4.56 -8.87
N ILE A 400 2.48 -4.90 -7.57
CA ILE A 400 2.76 -3.95 -6.48
C ILE A 400 4.13 -3.28 -6.67
N VAL A 401 5.19 -4.08 -6.86
CA VAL A 401 6.55 -3.54 -7.03
C VAL A 401 6.68 -2.72 -8.32
N GLU A 402 6.09 -3.17 -9.43
CA GLU A 402 6.10 -2.43 -10.69
C GLU A 402 5.35 -1.10 -10.59
N ARG A 403 4.22 -1.05 -9.86
CA ARG A 403 3.45 0.15 -9.61
C ARG A 403 4.25 1.19 -8.81
N ASP A 404 4.86 0.75 -7.70
CA ASP A 404 5.34 1.67 -6.65
C ASP A 404 6.85 1.95 -6.69
N ARG A 405 7.63 1.23 -7.51
CA ARG A 405 9.11 1.33 -7.54
C ARG A 405 9.67 2.71 -7.84
N ASN A 406 8.89 3.63 -8.38
CA ASN A 406 9.35 4.99 -8.67
C ASN A 406 9.24 5.95 -7.47
N HIS A 407 8.53 5.59 -6.39
CA HIS A 407 8.36 6.43 -5.21
C HIS A 407 9.66 6.52 -4.39
N PRO A 408 10.25 7.72 -4.21
CA PRO A 408 11.47 7.86 -3.43
C PRO A 408 11.28 7.54 -1.94
N SER A 409 10.08 7.69 -1.39
CA SER A 409 9.76 7.40 0.02
C SER A 409 9.89 5.93 0.38
N ILE A 410 9.72 5.00 -0.57
CA ILE A 410 9.85 3.56 -0.29
C ILE A 410 11.34 3.21 -0.17
N LEU A 411 11.75 2.73 1.00
CA LEU A 411 13.12 2.32 1.27
C LEU A 411 13.34 0.81 1.17
N ILE A 412 12.35 0.02 1.53
CA ILE A 412 12.45 -1.44 1.71
C ILE A 412 11.19 -2.09 1.19
N TRP A 413 11.34 -3.27 0.58
CA TRP A 413 10.25 -4.13 0.13
C TRP A 413 10.06 -5.29 1.08
N THR A 414 8.84 -5.51 1.59
CA THR A 414 8.49 -6.57 2.55
C THR A 414 7.25 -7.33 2.05
N PRO A 415 7.39 -8.49 1.38
CA PRO A 415 6.23 -9.22 0.86
C PRO A 415 5.40 -9.89 1.95
N THR A 416 6.01 -10.34 3.05
CA THR A 416 5.30 -11.13 4.07
C THR A 416 5.60 -10.67 5.48
N ASN A 417 4.70 -11.00 6.40
CA ASN A 417 4.82 -10.77 7.83
C ASN A 417 4.57 -12.06 8.62
N GLU A 418 5.46 -12.35 9.60
CA GLU A 418 5.32 -13.45 10.57
C GLU A 418 5.03 -14.83 9.94
N GLU A 419 5.71 -15.14 8.84
CA GLU A 419 5.64 -16.46 8.23
C GLU A 419 6.72 -17.39 8.78
N PHE A 420 6.34 -18.58 9.27
CA PHE A 420 7.20 -19.48 10.06
C PHE A 420 7.29 -20.91 9.51
N TRP A 421 7.33 -21.09 8.20
CA TRP A 421 7.27 -22.40 7.56
C TRP A 421 8.58 -22.84 6.86
N PRO A 422 9.78 -22.70 7.48
CA PRO A 422 11.04 -23.02 6.81
C PRO A 422 11.23 -24.51 6.55
N ASP A 423 10.48 -25.37 7.24
CA ASP A 423 10.45 -26.82 7.10
C ASP A 423 9.59 -27.32 5.92
N ARG A 424 8.84 -26.42 5.27
CA ARG A 424 8.01 -26.70 4.10
C ARG A 424 8.79 -26.44 2.82
N VAL A 425 8.58 -27.27 1.81
CA VAL A 425 9.31 -27.14 0.54
C VAL A 425 8.90 -25.88 -0.23
N GLN A 426 7.61 -25.59 -0.26
CA GLN A 426 7.08 -24.50 -1.08
C GLN A 426 7.36 -23.12 -0.50
N TYR A 427 7.27 -22.93 0.81
CA TYR A 427 7.53 -21.63 1.43
C TYR A 427 8.97 -21.11 1.18
N PRO A 428 10.04 -21.87 1.44
CA PRO A 428 11.39 -21.43 1.11
C PRO A 428 11.59 -21.12 -0.37
N ARG A 429 10.92 -21.87 -1.26
CA ARG A 429 10.96 -21.61 -2.69
C ARG A 429 10.27 -20.30 -3.05
N LEU A 430 9.08 -20.07 -2.52
CA LEU A 430 8.34 -18.82 -2.69
C LEU A 430 9.19 -17.61 -2.24
N MET A 431 9.81 -17.68 -1.07
CA MET A 431 10.65 -16.59 -0.55
C MET A 431 11.87 -16.31 -1.43
N GLN A 432 12.52 -17.34 -1.95
CA GLN A 432 13.62 -17.18 -2.89
C GLN A 432 13.18 -16.58 -4.23
N ASP A 433 12.03 -16.99 -4.73
CA ASP A 433 11.47 -16.48 -5.98
C ASP A 433 11.05 -15.02 -5.83
N LEU A 434 10.39 -14.64 -4.73
CA LEU A 434 10.05 -13.25 -4.39
C LEU A 434 11.32 -12.37 -4.29
N TYR A 435 12.37 -12.85 -3.63
CA TYR A 435 13.66 -12.15 -3.56
C TYR A 435 14.24 -11.86 -4.95
N LYS A 436 14.42 -12.91 -5.76
CA LYS A 436 14.99 -12.79 -7.11
C LYS A 436 14.15 -11.88 -8.01
N LEU A 437 12.83 -12.04 -7.95
CA LEU A 437 11.90 -11.27 -8.75
C LEU A 437 11.93 -9.79 -8.35
N THR A 438 11.86 -9.50 -7.05
CA THR A 438 11.93 -8.12 -6.56
C THR A 438 13.23 -7.44 -7.00
N LYS A 439 14.38 -8.13 -6.85
CA LYS A 439 15.69 -7.60 -7.31
C LYS A 439 15.80 -7.43 -8.83
N ALA A 440 15.08 -8.24 -9.60
CA ALA A 440 15.02 -8.08 -11.06
C ALA A 440 14.16 -6.87 -11.48
N ILE A 441 13.06 -6.61 -10.78
CA ILE A 441 12.15 -5.49 -11.05
C ILE A 441 12.70 -4.18 -10.48
N ASP A 442 13.20 -4.21 -9.26
CA ASP A 442 13.77 -3.07 -8.54
C ASP A 442 15.06 -3.44 -7.80
N PRO A 443 16.22 -3.29 -8.44
CA PRO A 443 17.52 -3.55 -7.81
C PRO A 443 17.95 -2.42 -6.84
N THR A 444 17.20 -1.33 -6.73
CA THR A 444 17.62 -0.10 -6.04
C THR A 444 17.30 -0.07 -4.55
N ARG A 445 16.61 -1.11 -4.05
CA ARG A 445 16.16 -1.19 -2.64
C ARG A 445 16.55 -2.52 -2.00
N PRO A 446 16.79 -2.53 -0.69
CA PRO A 446 16.83 -3.76 0.08
C PRO A 446 15.49 -4.51 0.03
N PHE A 447 15.60 -5.83 0.12
CA PHE A 447 14.47 -6.74 0.27
C PHE A 447 14.48 -7.33 1.68
N HIS A 448 13.33 -7.24 2.34
CA HIS A 448 13.09 -7.82 3.64
C HIS A 448 12.07 -8.95 3.48
N GLY A 449 12.53 -10.20 3.53
CA GLY A 449 11.74 -11.35 3.11
C GLY A 449 10.46 -11.53 3.89
N THR A 450 10.56 -11.56 5.21
CA THR A 450 9.42 -11.64 6.12
C THR A 450 9.70 -10.86 7.39
N SER A 451 8.77 -10.02 7.80
CA SER A 451 8.90 -9.26 9.03
C SER A 451 8.72 -10.18 10.24
N GLY A 452 9.70 -10.21 11.14
CA GLY A 452 9.65 -11.01 12.38
C GLY A 452 9.56 -12.52 12.21
N GLY A 453 9.58 -13.06 10.99
CA GLY A 453 9.41 -14.48 10.72
C GLY A 453 10.69 -15.21 10.30
N SER A 454 10.56 -16.31 9.56
CA SER A 454 11.70 -17.11 9.09
C SER A 454 12.38 -16.49 7.87
N HIS A 455 13.50 -15.84 8.05
CA HIS A 455 14.26 -15.11 7.01
C HIS A 455 15.00 -16.04 6.03
N ILE A 456 14.28 -16.63 5.08
CA ILE A 456 14.86 -17.55 4.07
C ILE A 456 15.76 -16.81 3.09
N ALA A 457 15.28 -15.67 2.57
CA ALA A 457 16.04 -14.81 1.65
C ALA A 457 15.74 -13.36 2.04
N THR A 458 16.76 -12.63 2.49
CA THR A 458 16.60 -11.28 3.01
C THR A 458 17.91 -10.50 2.97
N ASP A 459 17.85 -9.18 2.85
CA ASP A 459 18.99 -8.28 3.01
C ASP A 459 19.03 -7.67 4.44
N ILE A 460 17.96 -7.83 5.23
CA ILE A 460 17.77 -7.23 6.55
C ILE A 460 17.22 -8.29 7.49
N TRP A 461 17.74 -8.35 8.71
CA TRP A 461 17.19 -9.20 9.76
C TRP A 461 16.30 -8.41 10.70
N THR A 462 15.13 -8.94 11.04
CA THR A 462 14.23 -8.30 11.98
C THR A 462 13.67 -9.27 13.00
N VAL A 463 13.24 -8.73 14.14
CA VAL A 463 12.55 -9.48 15.18
C VAL A 463 11.39 -8.69 15.75
N HIS A 464 10.34 -9.38 16.18
CA HIS A 464 9.24 -8.84 16.98
C HIS A 464 9.46 -9.13 18.45
N ASN A 465 9.31 -8.16 19.33
CA ASN A 465 9.38 -8.38 20.77
C ASN A 465 8.53 -7.37 21.53
N TYR A 466 7.50 -7.88 22.19
CA TYR A 466 6.53 -7.08 22.95
C TYR A 466 6.75 -7.14 24.47
N GLU A 467 7.96 -7.45 24.93
CA GLU A 467 8.31 -7.37 26.36
C GLU A 467 8.13 -5.93 26.86
N GLN A 468 7.41 -5.76 27.97
CA GLN A 468 7.01 -4.47 28.50
C GLN A 468 7.98 -3.92 29.57
N ASP A 469 8.87 -4.77 30.10
CA ASP A 469 9.93 -4.37 31.02
C ASP A 469 11.18 -3.98 30.21
N PRO A 470 11.66 -2.73 30.29
CA PRO A 470 12.82 -2.27 29.54
C PRO A 470 14.11 -3.07 29.78
N ALA A 471 14.35 -3.52 31.02
CA ALA A 471 15.53 -4.30 31.36
C ALA A 471 15.48 -5.70 30.77
N LYS A 472 14.31 -6.35 30.83
CA LYS A 472 14.10 -7.66 30.20
C LYS A 472 14.13 -7.55 28.67
N LEU A 473 13.55 -6.49 28.10
CA LEU A 473 13.65 -6.25 26.64
C LEU A 473 15.10 -6.17 26.20
N LYS A 474 15.95 -5.46 26.96
CA LYS A 474 17.38 -5.37 26.66
C LYS A 474 18.06 -6.74 26.71
N GLU A 475 17.81 -7.51 27.78
CA GLU A 475 18.36 -8.86 27.94
C GLU A 475 17.91 -9.81 26.82
N LEU A 476 16.61 -9.71 26.39
CA LEU A 476 16.07 -10.53 25.32
C LEU A 476 16.66 -10.15 23.95
N LEU A 477 16.84 -8.85 23.66
CA LEU A 477 17.36 -8.40 22.36
C LEU A 477 18.85 -8.64 22.23
N TYR A 478 19.61 -8.46 23.32
CA TYR A 478 21.06 -8.58 23.30
C TYR A 478 21.58 -9.10 24.63
N ASN A 479 22.10 -10.32 24.63
CA ASN A 479 22.66 -10.98 25.80
C ASN A 479 23.97 -11.69 25.47
N ASP A 480 24.99 -11.57 26.33
CA ASP A 480 26.31 -12.22 26.20
C ASP A 480 26.94 -12.03 24.80
N GLY A 481 26.81 -10.83 24.22
CA GLY A 481 27.38 -10.52 22.91
C GLY A 481 26.57 -11.04 21.72
N LYS A 482 25.38 -11.61 21.96
CA LYS A 482 24.51 -12.18 20.92
C LYS A 482 23.19 -11.42 20.81
N LEU A 483 22.80 -11.12 19.57
CA LEU A 483 21.47 -10.63 19.26
C LEU A 483 20.46 -11.78 19.24
N MET A 484 19.22 -11.49 19.58
CA MET A 484 18.11 -12.42 19.46
C MET A 484 17.86 -12.73 17.96
N GLU A 485 17.83 -14.00 17.59
CA GLU A 485 17.60 -14.40 16.19
C GLU A 485 16.12 -14.66 15.90
N ALA A 486 15.37 -15.12 16.90
CA ALA A 486 13.92 -15.31 16.85
C ALA A 486 13.37 -15.31 18.27
N PRO A 487 12.14 -14.81 18.49
CA PRO A 487 11.50 -14.86 19.81
C PRO A 487 11.20 -16.31 20.25
N LYS A 488 11.20 -16.54 21.55
CA LYS A 488 10.99 -17.89 22.12
C LYS A 488 9.68 -18.56 21.66
N TRP A 489 8.63 -17.79 21.47
CA TRP A 489 7.33 -18.31 21.02
C TRP A 489 7.39 -18.79 19.56
N GLU A 490 8.15 -18.14 18.70
CA GLU A 490 8.41 -18.58 17.32
C GLU A 490 9.14 -19.91 17.31
N ILE A 491 10.20 -20.04 18.13
CA ILE A 491 10.95 -21.29 18.28
C ILE A 491 10.05 -22.43 18.78
N GLN A 492 9.02 -22.12 19.59
CA GLN A 492 8.06 -23.11 20.09
C GLN A 492 7.03 -23.53 19.04
N LEU A 493 6.64 -22.62 18.13
CA LEU A 493 5.76 -22.92 17.01
C LEU A 493 6.48 -23.66 15.87
N MET A 494 7.79 -23.59 15.82
CA MET A 494 8.59 -24.35 14.85
C MET A 494 8.42 -25.84 15.11
N PRO A 495 7.98 -26.63 14.12
CA PRO A 495 7.74 -28.06 14.31
C PRO A 495 9.02 -28.76 14.74
N LYS A 496 9.07 -29.22 15.95
CA LYS A 496 10.12 -30.13 16.42
C LYS A 496 9.90 -31.48 15.73
N ASN A 497 10.57 -31.72 14.61
CA ASN A 497 10.58 -33.01 13.93
C ASN A 497 9.19 -33.49 13.44
N ILE A 498 8.54 -32.77 12.54
CA ILE A 498 7.41 -33.34 11.79
C ILE A 498 7.99 -34.23 10.68
N GLY A 499 8.12 -35.51 10.97
CA GLY A 499 8.32 -36.52 9.95
C GLY A 499 7.01 -36.82 9.26
N PHE A 500 6.85 -36.45 8.00
CA PHE A 500 5.79 -36.99 7.17
C PHE A 500 6.24 -38.39 6.71
N ASN A 501 5.50 -39.44 7.05
CA ASN A 501 5.80 -40.86 6.72
C ASN A 501 7.17 -41.37 7.20
N GLY A 502 7.66 -40.95 8.38
CA GLY A 502 8.92 -41.44 8.93
C GLY A 502 10.19 -40.94 8.25
N LEU A 503 10.10 -40.03 7.31
CA LEU A 503 11.23 -39.34 6.73
C LEU A 503 11.62 -38.15 7.61
N LYS A 504 12.81 -38.18 8.17
CA LYS A 504 13.40 -37.05 8.88
C LYS A 504 13.83 -36.00 7.86
N TYR A 505 13.02 -34.93 7.70
CA TYR A 505 13.39 -33.76 6.88
C TYR A 505 14.44 -32.86 7.55
N THR A 506 14.98 -33.26 8.70
CA THR A 506 15.83 -32.45 9.57
C THR A 506 17.20 -32.10 8.98
N ASP A 507 17.65 -32.74 7.90
CA ASP A 507 19.01 -32.54 7.40
C ASP A 507 19.09 -31.62 6.16
N GLN A 508 17.95 -31.19 5.59
CA GLN A 508 17.93 -30.34 4.38
C GLN A 508 17.56 -28.88 4.60
N TYR A 509 16.93 -28.54 5.72
CA TYR A 509 16.52 -27.17 6.03
C TYR A 509 17.03 -26.80 7.43
N THR A 510 18.23 -26.21 7.48
CA THR A 510 18.67 -25.46 8.65
C THR A 510 17.86 -24.16 8.69
N PHE A 511 17.30 -23.80 9.86
CA PHE A 511 16.70 -22.48 10.06
C PHE A 511 17.74 -21.42 9.67
N PRO A 512 17.32 -20.38 8.92
CA PRO A 512 18.20 -19.28 8.64
C PRO A 512 18.70 -18.68 9.95
N GLN A 513 20.00 -18.43 10.02
CA GLN A 513 20.65 -17.80 11.16
C GLN A 513 21.03 -16.37 10.80
N TYR A 514 21.00 -15.48 11.78
CA TYR A 514 21.43 -14.11 11.60
C TYR A 514 22.89 -14.06 11.14
N LYS A 515 23.11 -13.38 10.05
CA LYS A 515 24.46 -13.08 9.55
C LYS A 515 24.91 -11.76 10.17
N HIS A 516 25.93 -11.81 11.00
CA HIS A 516 26.40 -10.66 11.78
C HIS A 516 26.93 -9.48 10.93
N ASP A 517 26.88 -9.55 9.63
CA ASP A 517 27.28 -8.52 8.67
C ASP A 517 26.11 -7.84 7.94
N MET A 518 24.87 -8.07 8.38
CA MET A 518 23.67 -7.42 7.84
C MET A 518 22.95 -6.55 8.88
N PRO A 519 22.13 -5.55 8.45
CA PRO A 519 21.33 -4.75 9.36
C PRO A 519 20.38 -5.61 10.19
N TYR A 520 20.25 -5.24 11.46
CA TYR A 520 19.31 -5.84 12.40
C TYR A 520 18.40 -4.76 12.97
N LEU A 521 17.08 -4.99 12.93
CA LEU A 521 16.08 -4.07 13.46
C LEU A 521 15.07 -4.82 14.36
N ILE A 522 14.46 -4.08 15.28
CA ILE A 522 13.24 -4.51 15.95
C ILE A 522 12.07 -3.83 15.23
N ASP A 523 11.38 -4.56 14.37
CA ASP A 523 10.37 -4.00 13.49
C ASP A 523 8.92 -4.18 13.98
N GLU A 524 8.78 -4.76 15.20
CA GLU A 524 7.59 -4.62 16.05
C GLU A 524 7.98 -4.67 17.53
N PHE A 525 7.57 -3.63 18.29
CA PHE A 525 7.74 -3.60 19.75
C PHE A 525 6.78 -2.60 20.39
N GLY A 526 6.71 -2.65 21.71
CA GLY A 526 5.89 -1.73 22.51
C GLY A 526 4.43 -2.18 22.55
N GLY A 527 3.57 -1.56 21.77
CA GLY A 527 2.15 -1.95 21.72
C GLY A 527 1.41 -1.83 23.05
N ILE A 528 1.80 -0.84 23.88
CA ILE A 528 1.28 -0.67 25.25
C ILE A 528 -0.22 -0.39 25.19
N LYS A 529 -1.02 -1.29 25.75
CA LYS A 529 -2.47 -1.11 25.83
C LYS A 529 -2.82 0.10 26.70
N TRP A 530 -3.63 1.04 26.19
CA TRP A 530 -4.17 2.16 26.94
C TRP A 530 -5.60 2.46 26.53
N ASN A 531 -6.56 2.10 27.39
CA ASN A 531 -7.98 2.42 27.21
C ASN A 531 -8.61 2.84 28.55
N PRO A 532 -8.47 4.11 28.97
CA PRO A 532 -8.97 4.58 30.26
C PRO A 532 -10.50 4.64 30.32
N SER A 533 -11.19 4.70 29.18
CA SER A 533 -12.64 4.87 29.11
C SER A 533 -13.42 3.57 29.04
N GLN A 534 -12.77 2.44 28.80
CA GLN A 534 -13.37 1.12 28.55
C GLN A 534 -14.53 1.14 27.52
N GLN A 535 -14.55 2.15 26.65
CA GLN A 535 -15.68 2.48 25.77
C GLN A 535 -16.02 1.41 24.72
N MET A 536 -15.17 0.40 24.56
CA MET A 536 -15.34 -0.69 23.58
C MET A 536 -15.44 -2.07 24.23
N GLU A 537 -15.53 -2.17 25.54
CA GLU A 537 -15.72 -3.46 26.20
C GLU A 537 -17.20 -3.89 26.14
N SER A 538 -17.52 -4.67 25.12
CA SER A 538 -18.73 -5.52 25.12
C SER A 538 -18.32 -6.95 25.49
N ALA A 539 -19.30 -7.79 25.87
CA ALA A 539 -19.05 -9.22 26.11
C ALA A 539 -18.44 -9.97 24.91
N GLN A 540 -18.40 -9.34 23.73
CA GLN A 540 -17.87 -9.87 22.47
C GLN A 540 -16.59 -9.16 22.00
N ASN A 541 -16.27 -7.95 22.48
CA ASN A 541 -15.10 -7.17 22.08
C ASN A 541 -14.36 -6.67 23.32
N THR A 542 -13.39 -7.46 23.78
CA THR A 542 -12.43 -7.01 24.79
C THR A 542 -11.36 -6.15 24.15
N SER A 543 -11.11 -4.96 24.71
CA SER A 543 -9.95 -4.13 24.34
C SER A 543 -8.66 -4.94 24.35
N TRP A 544 -7.87 -4.85 23.28
CA TRP A 544 -6.66 -5.63 23.07
C TRP A 544 -5.42 -4.75 22.96
N GLY A 545 -4.28 -5.28 23.35
CA GLY A 545 -2.96 -4.68 23.28
C GLY A 545 -1.97 -5.56 24.05
N TYR A 546 -0.68 -5.18 24.07
CA TYR A 546 0.37 -6.00 24.66
C TYR A 546 0.64 -5.66 26.12
N GLY A 547 0.86 -6.71 26.93
CA GLY A 547 1.18 -6.64 28.36
C GLY A 547 0.03 -6.13 29.23
N GLU A 548 0.31 -5.99 30.53
CA GLU A 548 -0.65 -5.42 31.47
C GLU A 548 -0.81 -3.92 31.24
N PRO A 549 -2.04 -3.39 31.19
CA PRO A 549 -2.27 -1.96 31.03
C PRO A 549 -1.60 -1.15 32.15
N PRO A 550 -0.97 0.00 31.85
CA PRO A 550 -0.48 0.91 32.88
C PRO A 550 -1.64 1.45 33.75
N HIS A 551 -1.37 1.68 35.03
CA HIS A 551 -2.37 2.22 35.95
C HIS A 551 -2.54 3.74 35.88
N SER A 552 -1.61 4.44 35.20
CA SER A 552 -1.63 5.88 35.06
C SER A 552 -0.91 6.32 33.77
N LEU A 553 -1.17 7.56 33.34
CA LEU A 553 -0.44 8.17 32.22
C LEU A 553 1.07 8.29 32.52
N GLU A 554 1.43 8.56 33.77
CA GLU A 554 2.86 8.65 34.14
C GLU A 554 3.56 7.30 34.03
N GLU A 555 2.89 6.21 34.41
CA GLU A 555 3.40 4.86 34.21
C GLU A 555 3.50 4.53 32.70
N PHE A 556 2.48 4.92 31.92
CA PHE A 556 2.52 4.75 30.45
C PHE A 556 3.75 5.44 29.84
N TYR A 557 3.97 6.73 30.15
CA TYR A 557 5.10 7.46 29.61
C TYR A 557 6.44 6.93 30.07
N ALA A 558 6.56 6.55 31.35
CA ALA A 558 7.80 5.98 31.88
C ALA A 558 8.15 4.65 31.20
N ARG A 559 7.14 3.79 30.98
CA ARG A 559 7.31 2.53 30.28
C ARG A 559 7.69 2.76 28.82
N LEU A 560 6.95 3.60 28.11
CA LEU A 560 7.22 3.93 26.71
C LEU A 560 8.63 4.49 26.52
N GLU A 561 9.01 5.47 27.32
CA GLU A 561 10.34 6.07 27.28
C GLU A 561 11.44 5.05 27.62
N GLY A 562 11.20 4.18 28.60
CA GLY A 562 12.11 3.09 28.94
C GLY A 562 12.35 2.12 27.81
N LEU A 563 11.29 1.69 27.11
CA LEU A 563 11.38 0.79 25.96
C LEU A 563 12.14 1.43 24.80
N VAL A 564 11.82 2.68 24.45
CA VAL A 564 12.51 3.40 23.35
C VAL A 564 13.99 3.62 23.69
N ASN A 565 14.30 4.09 24.91
CA ASN A 565 15.68 4.28 25.36
C ASN A 565 16.47 2.94 25.35
N THR A 566 15.82 1.83 25.67
CA THR A 566 16.44 0.49 25.60
C THR A 566 16.89 0.19 24.18
N VAL A 567 16.00 0.34 23.19
CA VAL A 567 16.34 0.08 21.78
C VAL A 567 17.44 1.01 21.30
N LEU A 568 17.35 2.31 21.63
CA LEU A 568 18.37 3.29 21.26
C LEU A 568 19.74 2.99 21.89
N SER A 569 19.76 2.46 23.14
CA SER A 569 21.01 2.07 23.81
C SER A 569 21.75 0.92 23.11
N LEU A 570 21.06 0.16 22.25
CA LEU A 570 21.58 -0.95 21.45
C LEU A 570 21.92 -0.56 20.01
N SER A 571 21.99 0.72 19.68
CA SER A 571 22.17 1.24 18.30
C SER A 571 23.48 0.80 17.60
N ASP A 572 24.47 0.32 18.34
CA ASP A 572 25.66 -0.33 17.76
C ASP A 572 25.32 -1.70 17.10
N HIS A 573 24.17 -2.26 17.44
CA HIS A 573 23.70 -3.58 17.02
C HIS A 573 22.33 -3.55 16.34
N VAL A 574 21.40 -2.70 16.83
CA VAL A 574 20.03 -2.56 16.38
C VAL A 574 19.89 -1.25 15.58
N TRP A 575 19.77 -1.36 14.26
CA TRP A 575 19.89 -0.22 13.34
C TRP A 575 18.55 0.44 12.99
N GLY A 576 17.56 0.31 13.82
CA GLY A 576 16.25 0.94 13.68
C GLY A 576 15.17 0.20 14.43
N TYR A 577 14.02 0.84 14.53
CA TYR A 577 12.84 0.26 15.16
C TYR A 577 11.54 0.64 14.45
N CYS A 578 10.49 -0.16 14.69
CA CYS A 578 9.11 0.18 14.36
C CYS A 578 8.22 -0.06 15.59
N TYR A 579 7.59 1.01 16.09
CA TYR A 579 6.70 0.96 17.25
C TYR A 579 5.28 0.56 16.83
N THR A 580 4.64 -0.33 17.54
CA THR A 580 3.25 -0.74 17.34
C THR A 580 2.33 0.03 18.28
N GLN A 581 1.46 0.97 17.82
CA GLN A 581 1.19 1.38 16.44
C GLN A 581 0.76 2.86 16.37
N LEU A 582 0.47 3.37 15.15
CA LEU A 582 0.12 4.78 14.96
C LEU A 582 -1.24 5.14 15.56
N THR A 583 -2.29 4.42 15.17
CA THR A 583 -3.66 4.65 15.66
C THR A 583 -4.22 3.38 16.30
N ASP A 584 -5.14 3.53 17.22
CA ASP A 584 -6.05 2.43 17.57
C ASP A 584 -6.77 1.96 16.29
N VAL A 585 -7.12 0.68 16.26
CA VAL A 585 -7.98 0.12 15.21
C VAL A 585 -9.01 -0.78 15.87
N GLU A 586 -10.27 -0.37 15.84
CA GLU A 586 -11.39 -1.10 16.46
C GLU A 586 -11.07 -1.49 17.92
N GLN A 587 -10.99 -2.79 18.27
CA GLN A 587 -10.68 -3.27 19.62
C GLN A 587 -9.18 -3.25 19.94
N GLU A 588 -8.28 -3.10 19.00
CA GLU A 588 -6.84 -2.96 19.27
C GLU A 588 -6.53 -1.53 19.68
N GLN A 589 -6.23 -1.33 20.97
CA GLN A 589 -6.16 -0.02 21.61
C GLN A 589 -4.78 0.27 22.19
N ASN A 590 -3.77 0.10 21.36
CA ASN A 590 -2.35 0.36 21.65
C ASN A 590 -1.74 1.45 20.76
N GLY A 591 -2.58 2.18 20.02
CA GLY A 591 -2.17 3.29 19.16
C GLY A 591 -1.70 4.53 19.94
N ILE A 592 -0.89 5.36 19.28
CA ILE A 592 -0.47 6.69 19.77
C ILE A 592 -1.62 7.69 19.65
N TYR A 593 -2.48 7.50 18.66
CA TYR A 593 -3.72 8.24 18.47
C TYR A 593 -4.93 7.34 18.63
N TYR A 594 -6.09 7.91 18.94
CA TYR A 594 -7.35 7.17 18.84
C TYR A 594 -7.65 6.78 17.39
N TYR A 595 -8.61 5.87 17.20
CA TYR A 595 -9.01 5.39 15.87
C TYR A 595 -9.51 6.51 14.95
N ASP A 596 -10.13 7.55 15.53
CA ASP A 596 -10.58 8.75 14.82
C ASP A 596 -9.46 9.80 14.58
N ARG A 597 -8.20 9.47 14.89
CA ARG A 597 -7.02 10.32 14.79
C ARG A 597 -6.97 11.48 15.79
N SER A 598 -7.86 11.54 16.75
CA SER A 598 -7.75 12.50 17.86
C SER A 598 -6.55 12.15 18.76
N PRO A 599 -5.91 13.16 19.39
CA PRO A 599 -4.79 12.92 20.29
C PRO A 599 -5.19 12.07 21.51
N LYS A 600 -4.43 11.02 21.79
CA LYS A 600 -4.65 10.11 22.92
C LYS A 600 -3.79 10.48 24.12
N PHE A 601 -2.70 11.20 23.88
CA PHE A 601 -1.67 11.55 24.84
C PHE A 601 -1.25 13.01 24.71
N ASP A 602 -0.38 13.48 25.62
CA ASP A 602 0.38 14.72 25.39
C ASP A 602 1.39 14.50 24.26
N MET A 603 1.07 15.01 23.08
CA MET A 603 1.87 14.80 21.86
C MET A 603 3.26 15.44 21.95
N LYS A 604 3.47 16.44 22.80
CA LYS A 604 4.82 16.99 23.02
C LYS A 604 5.71 15.99 23.75
N ARG A 605 5.14 15.27 24.74
CA ARG A 605 5.88 14.21 25.46
C ARG A 605 6.14 13.02 24.53
N ILE A 606 5.15 12.61 23.73
CA ILE A 606 5.29 11.54 22.73
C ILE A 606 6.40 11.91 21.72
N HIS A 607 6.35 13.11 21.18
CA HIS A 607 7.39 13.61 20.26
C HIS A 607 8.78 13.57 20.90
N ALA A 608 8.91 14.04 22.12
CA ALA A 608 10.19 14.06 22.84
C ALA A 608 10.77 12.65 23.05
N ILE A 609 9.93 11.63 23.14
CA ILE A 609 10.35 10.23 23.26
C ILE A 609 10.81 9.67 21.91
N PHE A 610 9.97 9.77 20.86
CA PHE A 610 10.24 9.13 19.57
C PHE A 610 11.19 9.92 18.65
N SER A 611 11.37 11.22 18.87
CA SER A 611 12.33 12.03 18.09
C SER A 611 13.79 11.83 18.50
N LYS A 612 14.04 11.10 19.59
CA LYS A 612 15.42 10.81 20.04
C LYS A 612 16.19 10.05 18.98
N ASN A 613 17.42 10.46 18.75
CA ASN A 613 18.36 9.71 17.93
C ASN A 613 19.31 8.90 18.83
N PRO A 614 19.92 7.82 18.30
CA PRO A 614 21.02 7.17 18.99
C PRO A 614 22.13 8.15 19.32
N GLU A 615 22.77 7.98 20.47
CA GLU A 615 23.99 8.73 20.79
C GLU A 615 25.07 8.34 19.77
N THR A 616 25.61 9.31 19.05
CA THR A 616 26.77 9.10 18.18
C THR A 616 27.99 8.88 19.07
N LYS A 617 28.49 7.65 19.09
CA LYS A 617 29.79 7.33 19.72
C LYS A 617 30.94 7.62 18.79
#